data_14cf00b8770e6e26a6468ad1e0ca0dff
#
_entry.id   14cf00b8770e6e26a6468ad1e0ca0dff
#
_cell.length_a   1.000
_cell.length_b   1.000
_cell.length_c   1.000
_cell.angle_alpha   90.00
_cell.angle_beta   90.00
_cell.angle_gamma   90.00
#
_symmetry.space_group_name_H-M   'P 1'
#
loop_
_entity.id
_entity.type
_entity.pdbx_description
1 polymer ?
#
loop_
_entity_poly.entity_id
_entity_poly.type
_entity_poly.pdbx_seq_one_letter_code
_entity_poly.pdbx_strand_id
1 'polypeptide(L)'
;MKKFLASVLAAAAIATPALAEDKVKAWRSFDSVGCMMLKECTEGVKQLKSWADLGPEYEIAAAELDQIIQAMDKVGAAVYLADEKYFAFRMRGVYDVRGNSMFLNEFYIDQPTKMIQVIRHEGWHAAQDCMAGTLDNTFTALIHPEESVPDWIRRGAERTYPKNVLPFEAEAMWAMYVEN
;
A
#
# COMPACT_ATOMS: atom_id res chain seq x y z
N MET A 1 6.49 -62.13 41.26
CA MET A 1 7.39 -61.04 40.75
C MET A 1 6.56 -60.14 39.87
N LYS A 2 6.09 -58.99 40.38
CA LYS A 2 5.31 -58.01 39.63
C LYS A 2 6.24 -56.87 39.28
N LYS A 3 6.44 -56.62 37.97
CA LYS A 3 7.23 -55.51 37.44
C LYS A 3 6.32 -54.27 37.34
N PHE A 4 6.62 -53.24 38.11
CA PHE A 4 6.02 -51.92 37.94
C PHE A 4 6.69 -51.19 36.80
N LEU A 5 5.93 -50.87 35.76
CA LEU A 5 6.30 -49.95 34.70
C LEU A 5 5.99 -48.53 35.21
N ALA A 6 7.02 -47.74 35.42
CA ALA A 6 6.89 -46.30 35.68
C ALA A 6 6.70 -45.58 34.36
N SER A 7 5.50 -45.02 34.17
CA SER A 7 5.21 -44.13 33.03
C SER A 7 5.82 -42.76 33.33
N VAL A 8 6.83 -42.39 32.53
CA VAL A 8 7.35 -41.00 32.52
C VAL A 8 6.41 -40.15 31.67
N LEU A 9 5.65 -39.32 32.33
CA LEU A 9 4.89 -38.21 31.68
C LEU A 9 5.89 -37.12 31.27
N ALA A 10 6.19 -37.06 29.99
CA ALA A 10 6.90 -35.93 29.42
C ALA A 10 5.93 -34.72 29.37
N ALA A 11 6.14 -33.77 30.25
CA ALA A 11 5.47 -32.47 30.19
C ALA A 11 6.01 -31.73 28.96
N ALA A 12 5.22 -31.69 27.90
CA ALA A 12 5.47 -30.78 26.79
C ALA A 12 5.30 -29.34 27.29
N ALA A 13 6.40 -28.65 27.47
CA ALA A 13 6.38 -27.21 27.75
C ALA A 13 5.75 -26.52 26.53
N ILE A 14 4.52 -26.06 26.69
CA ILE A 14 3.86 -25.20 25.73
C ILE A 14 4.65 -23.90 25.74
N ALA A 15 5.42 -23.66 24.67
CA ALA A 15 6.16 -22.42 24.49
C ALA A 15 5.18 -21.25 24.49
N THR A 16 5.45 -20.34 25.37
CA THR A 16 4.62 -19.27 25.88
C THR A 16 4.21 -18.26 24.80
N PRO A 17 3.00 -17.68 24.93
CA PRO A 17 2.52 -16.60 24.06
C PRO A 17 3.37 -15.32 24.11
N ALA A 18 4.31 -15.20 25.03
CA ALA A 18 5.18 -14.02 25.18
C ALA A 18 6.05 -13.74 23.94
N LEU A 19 6.57 -14.77 23.27
CA LEU A 19 7.37 -14.58 22.05
C LEU A 19 6.53 -14.16 20.83
N ALA A 20 5.25 -14.52 20.82
CA ALA A 20 4.32 -14.04 19.80
C ALA A 20 3.91 -12.59 20.06
N GLU A 21 3.73 -12.23 21.33
CA GLU A 21 3.33 -10.88 21.75
C GLU A 21 4.47 -9.85 21.55
N ASP A 22 5.74 -10.24 21.78
CA ASP A 22 6.89 -9.39 21.50
C ASP A 22 7.16 -9.25 19.99
N LYS A 23 6.91 -10.27 19.19
CA LYS A 23 6.93 -10.15 17.73
C LYS A 23 5.81 -9.24 17.22
N VAL A 24 4.62 -9.32 17.78
CA VAL A 24 3.49 -8.43 17.44
C VAL A 24 3.76 -7.00 17.90
N LYS A 25 4.43 -6.78 19.04
CA LYS A 25 4.86 -5.43 19.46
C LYS A 25 5.98 -4.87 18.59
N ALA A 26 6.96 -5.68 18.22
CA ALA A 26 8.01 -5.28 17.27
C ALA A 26 7.42 -4.98 15.89
N TRP A 27 6.43 -5.72 15.45
CA TRP A 27 5.66 -5.46 14.24
C TRP A 27 4.88 -4.14 14.32
N ARG A 28 4.18 -3.87 15.41
CA ARG A 28 3.47 -2.60 15.63
C ARG A 28 4.37 -1.37 15.65
N SER A 29 5.63 -1.50 15.98
CA SER A 29 6.59 -0.40 15.94
C SER A 29 7.19 -0.18 14.54
N PHE A 30 7.17 -1.21 13.68
CA PHE A 30 7.75 -1.15 12.33
C PHE A 30 6.71 -1.19 11.22
N ASP A 31 5.46 -1.67 11.48
CA ASP A 31 4.61 -2.07 10.36
C ASP A 31 3.11 -2.08 10.63
N SER A 32 2.58 -0.97 11.08
CA SER A 32 1.12 -0.77 11.01
C SER A 32 0.62 -0.86 9.55
N VAL A 33 1.43 -0.37 8.60
CA VAL A 33 1.20 -0.50 7.14
C VAL A 33 1.14 -1.97 6.74
N GLY A 34 2.12 -2.78 7.14
CA GLY A 34 2.13 -4.22 6.81
C GLY A 34 0.94 -4.98 7.35
N CYS A 35 0.48 -4.69 8.56
CA CYS A 35 -0.73 -5.30 9.11
C CYS A 35 -1.98 -4.99 8.26
N MET A 36 -2.10 -3.77 7.78
CA MET A 36 -3.16 -3.34 6.86
C MET A 36 -3.03 -4.04 5.50
N MET A 37 -1.83 -4.05 4.91
CA MET A 37 -1.54 -4.68 3.63
C MET A 37 -1.85 -6.18 3.64
N LEU A 38 -1.51 -6.88 4.72
CA LEU A 38 -1.83 -8.30 4.91
C LEU A 38 -3.31 -8.56 5.23
N LYS A 39 -4.13 -7.49 5.33
CA LYS A 39 -5.55 -7.57 5.68
C LYS A 39 -5.82 -8.18 7.06
N GLU A 40 -4.81 -8.17 7.93
CA GLU A 40 -4.92 -8.59 9.33
C GLU A 40 -5.50 -7.47 10.22
N CYS A 41 -5.32 -6.21 9.81
CA CYS A 41 -5.89 -5.03 10.45
C CYS A 41 -6.90 -4.40 9.49
N THR A 42 -8.19 -4.49 9.83
CA THR A 42 -9.29 -4.00 8.97
C THR A 42 -10.13 -2.90 9.62
N GLU A 43 -9.92 -2.61 10.90
CA GLU A 43 -10.64 -1.55 11.60
C GLU A 43 -10.25 -0.18 11.04
N GLY A 44 -11.25 0.60 10.59
CA GLY A 44 -11.00 1.89 9.95
C GLY A 44 -10.43 1.77 8.53
N VAL A 45 -10.59 0.61 7.87
CA VAL A 45 -10.24 0.42 6.45
C VAL A 45 -11.52 0.24 5.65
N LYS A 46 -11.79 1.16 4.72
CA LYS A 46 -13.00 1.18 3.88
C LYS A 46 -12.61 1.07 2.42
N GLN A 47 -13.17 0.11 1.69
CA GLN A 47 -12.98 0.02 0.25
C GLN A 47 -13.75 1.12 -0.46
N LEU A 48 -13.08 1.82 -1.38
CA LEU A 48 -13.69 2.81 -2.27
C LEU A 48 -14.24 2.11 -3.52
N LYS A 49 -15.43 2.54 -3.96
CA LYS A 49 -16.08 2.05 -5.18
C LYS A 49 -16.27 3.15 -6.22
N SER A 50 -16.27 4.40 -5.79
CA SER A 50 -16.38 5.58 -6.62
C SER A 50 -15.76 6.79 -5.94
N TRP A 51 -15.63 7.88 -6.68
CA TRP A 51 -15.17 9.16 -6.13
C TRP A 51 -16.05 9.66 -4.98
N ALA A 52 -17.35 9.38 -5.01
CA ALA A 52 -18.30 9.84 -3.99
C ALA A 52 -18.00 9.27 -2.58
N ASP A 53 -17.27 8.16 -2.50
CA ASP A 53 -16.81 7.60 -1.23
C ASP A 53 -15.75 8.47 -0.54
N LEU A 54 -15.10 9.40 -1.27
CA LEU A 54 -14.12 10.35 -0.74
C LEU A 54 -14.78 11.61 -0.18
N GLY A 55 -15.95 12.03 -0.73
CA GLY A 55 -16.66 13.22 -0.29
C GLY A 55 -16.97 14.20 -1.45
N PRO A 56 -17.91 15.14 -1.25
CA PRO A 56 -18.39 16.04 -2.28
C PRO A 56 -17.31 16.98 -2.83
N GLU A 57 -16.28 17.29 -2.07
CA GLU A 57 -15.14 18.13 -2.48
C GLU A 57 -14.30 17.50 -3.60
N TYR A 58 -14.50 16.21 -3.89
CA TYR A 58 -13.83 15.47 -4.96
C TYR A 58 -14.60 15.49 -6.29
N GLU A 59 -15.79 16.11 -6.33
CA GLU A 59 -16.60 16.23 -7.55
C GLU A 59 -15.83 16.86 -8.72
N ILE A 60 -14.91 17.78 -8.43
CA ILE A 60 -14.07 18.44 -9.43
C ILE A 60 -13.20 17.46 -10.26
N ALA A 61 -12.90 16.31 -9.70
CA ALA A 61 -12.11 15.25 -10.35
C ALA A 61 -12.90 13.93 -10.49
N ALA A 62 -14.23 13.98 -10.37
CA ALA A 62 -15.08 12.79 -10.32
C ALA A 62 -14.84 11.80 -11.47
N ALA A 63 -14.79 12.29 -12.71
CA ALA A 63 -14.60 11.45 -13.88
C ALA A 63 -13.23 10.75 -13.89
N GLU A 64 -12.16 11.46 -13.51
CA GLU A 64 -10.81 10.92 -13.43
C GLU A 64 -10.70 9.88 -12.31
N LEU A 65 -11.21 10.20 -11.11
CA LEU A 65 -11.18 9.31 -9.96
C LEU A 65 -11.93 8.00 -10.22
N ASP A 66 -13.12 8.10 -10.83
CA ASP A 66 -13.88 6.92 -11.23
C ASP A 66 -13.15 6.08 -12.29
N GLN A 67 -12.47 6.73 -13.24
CA GLN A 67 -11.65 6.03 -14.22
C GLN A 67 -10.50 5.26 -13.57
N ILE A 68 -9.79 5.87 -12.62
CA ILE A 68 -8.71 5.21 -11.88
C ILE A 68 -9.25 4.04 -11.06
N ILE A 69 -10.32 4.24 -10.27
CA ILE A 69 -10.93 3.20 -9.43
C ILE A 69 -11.43 2.02 -10.30
N GLN A 70 -12.08 2.32 -11.43
CA GLN A 70 -12.54 1.30 -12.36
C GLN A 70 -11.39 0.58 -13.08
N ALA A 71 -10.31 1.29 -13.42
CA ALA A 71 -9.12 0.68 -14.01
C ALA A 71 -8.46 -0.29 -13.02
N MET A 72 -8.36 0.10 -11.74
CA MET A 72 -7.88 -0.75 -10.66
C MET A 72 -8.74 -2.02 -10.52
N ASP A 73 -10.05 -1.86 -10.45
CA ASP A 73 -11.00 -3.00 -10.34
C ASP A 73 -10.88 -3.98 -11.52
N LYS A 74 -10.74 -3.47 -12.75
CA LYS A 74 -10.56 -4.29 -13.97
C LYS A 74 -9.32 -5.17 -13.94
N VAL A 75 -8.26 -4.72 -13.31
CA VAL A 75 -7.01 -5.50 -13.16
C VAL A 75 -6.96 -6.29 -11.84
N GLY A 76 -8.04 -6.30 -11.08
CA GLY A 76 -8.13 -7.04 -9.82
C GLY A 76 -7.48 -6.35 -8.63
N ALA A 77 -7.16 -5.07 -8.76
CA ALA A 77 -6.64 -4.27 -7.67
C ALA A 77 -7.76 -3.47 -6.98
N ALA A 78 -7.66 -3.31 -5.67
CA ALA A 78 -8.67 -2.62 -4.88
C ALA A 78 -8.12 -1.31 -4.28
N VAL A 79 -8.99 -0.30 -4.14
CA VAL A 79 -8.65 0.99 -3.52
C VAL A 79 -9.32 1.09 -2.16
N TYR A 80 -8.56 1.48 -1.14
CA TYR A 80 -9.03 1.62 0.23
C TYR A 80 -8.69 3.00 0.80
N LEU A 81 -9.59 3.54 1.60
CA LEU A 81 -9.34 4.61 2.55
C LEU A 81 -9.07 3.97 3.91
N ALA A 82 -8.01 4.37 4.60
CA ALA A 82 -7.60 3.76 5.85
C ALA A 82 -7.16 4.80 6.88
N ASP A 83 -7.42 4.50 8.15
CA ASP A 83 -7.09 5.31 9.32
C ASP A 83 -5.58 5.63 9.36
N GLU A 84 -5.22 6.86 9.74
CA GLU A 84 -3.84 7.35 9.81
C GLU A 84 -2.92 6.47 10.68
N LYS A 85 -3.47 5.77 11.66
CA LYS A 85 -2.71 4.86 12.55
C LYS A 85 -1.94 3.77 11.81
N TYR A 86 -2.31 3.47 10.56
CA TYR A 86 -1.65 2.48 9.74
C TYR A 86 -0.47 3.03 8.93
N PHE A 87 -0.35 4.35 8.83
CA PHE A 87 0.65 4.97 7.97
C PHE A 87 1.85 5.49 8.77
N ALA A 88 3.03 5.39 8.17
CA ALA A 88 4.21 6.06 8.69
C ALA A 88 4.04 7.59 8.61
N PHE A 89 4.80 8.31 9.44
CA PHE A 89 4.75 9.77 9.47
C PHE A 89 4.89 10.36 8.05
N ARG A 90 3.95 11.20 7.66
CA ARG A 90 3.82 11.85 6.35
C ARG A 90 3.51 10.92 5.16
N MET A 91 3.32 9.65 5.37
CA MET A 91 2.86 8.74 4.32
C MET A 91 1.40 9.06 3.99
N ARG A 92 1.12 9.33 2.72
CA ARG A 92 -0.23 9.75 2.26
C ARG A 92 -0.99 8.62 1.58
N GLY A 93 -0.28 7.69 1.01
CA GLY A 93 -0.79 6.51 0.35
C GLY A 93 0.30 5.48 0.20
N VAL A 94 -0.09 4.30 -0.25
CA VAL A 94 0.81 3.21 -0.62
C VAL A 94 0.09 2.24 -1.54
N TYR A 95 0.77 1.78 -2.58
CA TYR A 95 0.35 0.64 -3.37
C TYR A 95 1.09 -0.62 -2.92
N ASP A 96 0.33 -1.64 -2.56
CA ASP A 96 0.86 -2.96 -2.21
C ASP A 96 0.85 -3.87 -3.44
N VAL A 97 2.02 -4.06 -4.03
CA VAL A 97 2.24 -4.91 -5.22
C VAL A 97 1.82 -6.38 -4.96
N ARG A 98 1.98 -6.88 -3.74
CA ARG A 98 1.65 -8.27 -3.41
C ARG A 98 0.16 -8.50 -3.19
N GLY A 99 -0.49 -7.50 -2.59
CA GLY A 99 -1.91 -7.57 -2.24
C GLY A 99 -2.81 -6.93 -3.28
N ASN A 100 -2.26 -6.37 -4.37
CA ASN A 100 -2.97 -5.64 -5.42
C ASN A 100 -3.93 -4.62 -4.81
N SER A 101 -3.40 -3.77 -3.93
CA SER A 101 -4.24 -2.88 -3.14
C SER A 101 -3.59 -1.52 -2.97
N MET A 102 -4.34 -0.48 -3.29
CA MET A 102 -3.98 0.90 -2.98
C MET A 102 -4.62 1.29 -1.65
N PHE A 103 -3.84 1.83 -0.74
CA PHE A 103 -4.33 2.37 0.52
C PHE A 103 -4.06 3.87 0.59
N LEU A 104 -5.10 4.65 0.88
CA LEU A 104 -5.07 6.10 1.00
C LEU A 104 -5.23 6.48 2.47
N ASN A 105 -4.38 7.38 2.96
CA ASN A 105 -4.42 7.84 4.35
C ASN A 105 -5.56 8.84 4.56
N GLU A 106 -6.57 8.47 5.35
CA GLU A 106 -7.75 9.28 5.64
C GLU A 106 -7.42 10.65 6.25
N PHE A 107 -6.29 10.79 6.95
CA PHE A 107 -5.84 12.07 7.49
C PHE A 107 -5.76 13.20 6.44
N TYR A 108 -5.59 12.87 5.16
CA TYR A 108 -5.47 13.85 4.09
C TYR A 108 -6.75 14.02 3.27
N ILE A 109 -7.88 13.44 3.71
CA ILE A 109 -9.14 13.45 2.94
C ILE A 109 -9.70 14.87 2.70
N ASP A 110 -9.49 15.78 3.63
CA ASP A 110 -9.88 17.21 3.52
C ASP A 110 -8.88 18.06 2.73
N GLN A 111 -7.93 17.43 2.02
CA GLN A 111 -6.99 18.07 1.13
C GLN A 111 -7.11 17.51 -0.29
N PRO A 112 -8.23 17.79 -1.03
CA PRO A 112 -8.55 17.10 -2.29
C PRO A 112 -7.43 17.13 -3.31
N THR A 113 -6.82 18.29 -3.54
CA THR A 113 -5.71 18.42 -4.50
C THR A 113 -4.55 17.49 -4.18
N LYS A 114 -4.20 17.34 -2.91
CA LYS A 114 -3.11 16.44 -2.51
C LYS A 114 -3.52 14.97 -2.61
N MET A 115 -4.75 14.65 -2.22
CA MET A 115 -5.25 13.29 -2.30
C MET A 115 -5.36 12.82 -3.76
N ILE A 116 -5.83 13.66 -4.67
CA ILE A 116 -5.86 13.37 -6.12
C ILE A 116 -4.45 13.08 -6.64
N GLN A 117 -3.46 13.88 -6.24
CA GLN A 117 -2.06 13.63 -6.59
C GLN A 117 -1.57 12.27 -6.06
N VAL A 118 -1.93 11.90 -4.83
CA VAL A 118 -1.59 10.60 -4.25
C VAL A 118 -2.26 9.47 -5.03
N ILE A 119 -3.54 9.60 -5.36
CA ILE A 119 -4.27 8.59 -6.13
C ILE A 119 -3.65 8.38 -7.51
N ARG A 120 -3.20 9.43 -8.19
CA ARG A 120 -2.46 9.35 -9.45
C ARG A 120 -1.12 8.61 -9.27
N HIS A 121 -0.38 8.94 -8.21
CA HIS A 121 0.91 8.33 -7.90
C HIS A 121 0.77 6.82 -7.63
N GLU A 122 -0.08 6.45 -6.70
CA GLU A 122 -0.30 5.04 -6.33
C GLU A 122 -0.97 4.25 -7.47
N GLY A 123 -1.87 4.90 -8.24
CA GLY A 123 -2.45 4.32 -9.44
C GLY A 123 -1.42 4.04 -10.54
N TRP A 124 -0.37 4.88 -10.62
CA TRP A 124 0.74 4.64 -11.53
C TRP A 124 1.56 3.42 -11.13
N HIS A 125 1.81 3.21 -9.84
CA HIS A 125 2.43 1.98 -9.35
C HIS A 125 1.61 0.73 -9.70
N ALA A 126 0.28 0.80 -9.66
CA ALA A 126 -0.56 -0.30 -10.14
C ALA A 126 -0.41 -0.55 -11.65
N ALA A 127 -0.22 0.51 -12.45
CA ALA A 127 0.06 0.37 -13.87
C ALA A 127 1.45 -0.25 -14.12
N GLN A 128 2.48 0.15 -13.37
CA GLN A 128 3.83 -0.43 -13.42
C GLN A 128 3.82 -1.92 -13.04
N ASP A 129 3.03 -2.29 -12.05
CA ASP A 129 2.82 -3.69 -11.63
C ASP A 129 2.14 -4.50 -12.74
N CYS A 130 1.04 -3.99 -13.29
CA CYS A 130 0.33 -4.60 -14.40
C CYS A 130 1.24 -4.79 -15.64
N MET A 131 2.09 -3.81 -15.95
CA MET A 131 3.04 -3.87 -17.07
C MET A 131 4.15 -4.90 -16.87
N ALA A 132 4.47 -5.28 -15.63
CA ALA A 132 5.40 -6.37 -15.34
C ALA A 132 4.86 -7.77 -15.70
N GLY A 133 3.56 -7.87 -16.02
CA GLY A 133 2.93 -9.02 -16.64
C GLY A 133 2.02 -9.85 -15.75
N THR A 134 2.15 -9.78 -14.44
CA THR A 134 1.25 -10.47 -13.50
C THR A 134 1.11 -9.65 -12.23
N LEU A 135 -0.11 -9.46 -11.76
CA LEU A 135 -0.41 -8.77 -10.50
C LEU A 135 -0.14 -9.61 -9.24
N ASP A 136 0.38 -10.80 -9.37
CA ASP A 136 0.64 -11.73 -8.28
C ASP A 136 2.14 -11.89 -7.94
N ASN A 137 2.99 -11.08 -8.55
CA ASN A 137 4.44 -11.07 -8.32
C ASN A 137 4.88 -9.76 -7.64
N THR A 138 6.17 -9.67 -7.32
CA THR A 138 6.78 -8.49 -6.70
C THR A 138 7.58 -7.65 -7.70
N PHE A 139 7.39 -7.87 -8.98
CA PHE A 139 8.07 -7.13 -10.03
C PHE A 139 7.23 -5.95 -10.47
N THR A 140 7.89 -4.85 -10.77
CA THR A 140 7.31 -3.66 -11.39
C THR A 140 8.12 -3.33 -12.64
N ALA A 141 7.49 -2.74 -13.64
CA ALA A 141 8.13 -2.32 -14.87
C ALA A 141 8.01 -0.82 -15.07
N LEU A 142 9.03 -0.19 -15.65
CA LEU A 142 8.91 1.18 -16.13
C LEU A 142 8.02 1.19 -17.39
N ILE A 143 7.09 2.13 -17.44
CA ILE A 143 6.17 2.31 -18.58
C ILE A 143 6.80 3.19 -19.64
N HIS A 144 7.55 4.20 -19.18
CA HIS A 144 8.26 5.12 -20.07
C HIS A 144 9.78 5.01 -19.89
N PRO A 145 10.57 5.35 -20.91
CA PRO A 145 12.01 5.50 -20.75
C PRO A 145 12.34 6.54 -19.67
N GLU A 146 13.34 6.25 -18.85
CA GLU A 146 13.72 7.09 -17.70
C GLU A 146 14.04 8.55 -18.13
N GLU A 147 14.62 8.73 -19.30
CA GLU A 147 14.92 10.03 -19.92
C GLU A 147 13.67 10.85 -20.28
N SER A 148 12.50 10.22 -20.36
CA SER A 148 11.23 10.90 -20.64
C SER A 148 10.70 11.64 -19.42
N VAL A 149 11.13 11.26 -18.21
CA VAL A 149 10.72 11.93 -16.97
C VAL A 149 11.44 13.29 -16.89
N PRO A 150 10.70 14.40 -16.70
CA PRO A 150 11.28 15.73 -16.62
C PRO A 150 12.34 15.86 -15.52
N ASP A 151 13.44 16.58 -15.80
CA ASP A 151 14.55 16.77 -14.86
C ASP A 151 14.16 17.28 -13.49
N TRP A 152 13.17 18.16 -13.41
CA TRP A 152 12.72 18.70 -12.13
C TRP A 152 12.00 17.65 -11.28
N ILE A 153 11.29 16.70 -11.92
CA ILE A 153 10.68 15.53 -11.25
C ILE A 153 11.78 14.61 -10.74
N ARG A 154 12.73 14.24 -11.60
CA ARG A 154 13.85 13.35 -11.22
C ARG A 154 14.61 13.91 -10.02
N ARG A 155 14.98 15.19 -10.05
CA ARG A 155 15.63 15.86 -8.90
C ARG A 155 14.75 15.92 -7.64
N GLY A 156 13.43 15.97 -7.79
CA GLY A 156 12.48 15.85 -6.68
C GLY A 156 12.50 14.47 -6.06
N ALA A 157 12.42 13.44 -6.90
CA ALA A 157 12.46 12.05 -6.49
C ALA A 157 13.80 11.68 -5.81
N GLU A 158 14.95 12.11 -6.34
CA GLU A 158 16.29 11.89 -5.77
C GLU A 158 16.43 12.38 -4.31
N ARG A 159 15.67 13.40 -3.91
CA ARG A 159 15.67 13.92 -2.54
C ARG A 159 14.80 13.13 -1.58
N THR A 160 13.91 12.31 -2.12
CA THR A 160 12.83 11.65 -1.36
C THR A 160 13.05 10.15 -1.28
N TYR A 161 13.54 9.54 -2.35
CA TYR A 161 13.54 8.09 -2.50
C TYR A 161 14.94 7.49 -2.61
N PRO A 162 15.17 6.26 -2.12
CA PRO A 162 16.42 5.54 -2.28
C PRO A 162 16.64 5.14 -3.76
N LYS A 163 17.93 5.04 -4.14
CA LYS A 163 18.35 4.83 -5.54
C LYS A 163 17.75 3.60 -6.22
N ASN A 164 17.51 2.54 -5.47
CA ASN A 164 17.00 1.26 -6.00
C ASN A 164 15.54 1.33 -6.47
N VAL A 165 14.75 2.28 -6.00
CA VAL A 165 13.35 2.49 -6.42
C VAL A 165 13.16 3.77 -7.22
N LEU A 166 14.22 4.59 -7.29
CA LEU A 166 14.16 5.93 -7.86
C LEU A 166 13.52 6.04 -9.25
N PRO A 167 13.83 5.18 -10.24
CA PRO A 167 13.20 5.28 -11.57
C PRO A 167 11.68 5.13 -11.52
N PHE A 168 11.18 4.18 -10.74
CA PHE A 168 9.75 3.90 -10.58
C PHE A 168 9.02 5.05 -9.88
N GLU A 169 9.63 5.56 -8.80
CA GLU A 169 9.10 6.67 -8.04
C GLU A 169 9.12 8.00 -8.82
N ALA A 170 10.15 8.21 -9.63
CA ALA A 170 10.22 9.39 -10.50
C ALA A 170 9.11 9.38 -11.55
N GLU A 171 8.83 8.23 -12.15
CA GLU A 171 7.74 8.06 -13.10
C GLU A 171 6.37 8.25 -12.41
N ALA A 172 6.15 7.66 -11.24
CA ALA A 172 4.93 7.85 -10.45
C ALA A 172 4.76 9.30 -9.98
N MET A 173 5.84 9.97 -9.56
CA MET A 173 5.81 11.41 -9.29
C MET A 173 5.44 12.23 -10.52
N TRP A 174 5.88 11.85 -11.71
CA TRP A 174 5.50 12.54 -12.92
C TRP A 174 3.99 12.42 -13.18
N ALA A 175 3.41 11.25 -12.98
CA ALA A 175 1.98 11.02 -13.12
C ALA A 175 1.12 11.91 -12.20
N MET A 176 1.65 12.38 -11.07
CA MET A 176 0.94 13.33 -10.18
C MET A 176 0.60 14.65 -10.85
N TYR A 177 1.38 15.06 -11.87
CA TYR A 177 1.33 16.41 -12.48
C TYR A 177 0.90 16.39 -13.94
N VAL A 178 0.77 15.22 -14.57
CA VAL A 178 0.25 15.13 -15.94
C VAL A 178 -1.27 15.33 -15.86
N GLU A 179 -1.75 16.38 -16.52
CA GLU A 179 -3.18 16.54 -16.80
C GLU A 179 -3.54 15.60 -17.97
N ASN A 180 -4.48 14.70 -17.72
CA ASN A 180 -5.01 13.80 -18.76
C ASN A 180 -6.11 14.47 -19.56
#